data_6c27f496834f753b7816c4f87c4d7788
#
_entry.id   6c27f496834f753b7816c4f87c4d7788
#
_cell.length_a   1.000
_cell.length_b   1.000
_cell.length_c   1.000
_cell.angle_alpha   90.00
_cell.angle_beta   90.00
_cell.angle_gamma   90.00
#
_symmetry.space_group_name_H-M   'P 1'
#
loop_
_entity.id
_entity.type
_entity.pdbx_description
1 polymer ?
#
loop_
_entity_poly.entity_id
_entity_poly.type
_entity_poly.pdbx_seq_one_letter_code
_entity_poly.pdbx_strand_id
1 'polypeptide(L)'
;MNSELRKIRWGVLGYARIARVELIPAIRRAANAEFHALASRDEGKLAEARAQFPGLARTYRGYEELLRDPEVDAVYVPLPNALHCAWTIRAAEHGKHVLVEKPAGLNAAECRAMIDACRAHGVRLMEAFMYRYTARTRAVLEVIRSGVLGEIKQVHATFRFLLANPASIKLRPELGGGALYDVGCYPVNFVGLVVDAMAGGEPGAGGQPESVAVECVRAGGIDTNFSALLKYPSGLLAAVHCGFNAHKRVAAELTGTLGVLEIPDTFFDPAGALTLTIGEERREIPVAASDRYRHEVEDFSDAILQRRAPQFSLAETLRNAEVMDRLLAASR
;
A
#
# COMPACT_ATOMS: atom_id res chain seq x y z
N MET A 1 24.17 -12.31 29.21
CA MET A 1 23.23 -11.18 29.32
C MET A 1 22.56 -11.06 27.98
N ASN A 2 21.30 -11.51 27.84
CA ASN A 2 20.51 -11.26 26.64
C ASN A 2 20.24 -9.74 26.61
N SER A 3 20.89 -9.01 25.72
CA SER A 3 20.42 -7.66 25.40
C SER A 3 19.06 -7.84 24.73
N GLU A 4 17.97 -7.54 25.43
CA GLU A 4 16.67 -7.43 24.77
C GLU A 4 16.85 -6.48 23.59
N LEU A 5 16.59 -6.98 22.38
CA LEU A 5 16.66 -6.17 21.17
C LEU A 5 15.64 -5.02 21.32
N ARG A 6 16.12 -3.78 21.18
CA ARG A 6 15.26 -2.59 21.23
C ARG A 6 14.12 -2.77 20.25
N LYS A 7 12.87 -2.62 20.72
CA LYS A 7 11.66 -2.61 19.90
C LYS A 7 11.24 -1.17 19.58
N ILE A 8 10.66 -0.98 18.40
CA ILE A 8 10.01 0.28 18.05
C ILE A 8 8.65 0.35 18.75
N ARG A 9 8.42 1.43 19.50
CA ARG A 9 7.16 1.70 20.19
C ARG A 9 6.21 2.43 19.24
N TRP A 10 5.15 1.72 18.83
CA TRP A 10 4.19 2.19 17.85
C TRP A 10 3.01 2.90 18.48
N GLY A 11 2.70 4.10 17.96
CA GLY A 11 1.43 4.78 18.14
C GLY A 11 0.50 4.58 16.94
N VAL A 12 -0.82 4.63 17.17
CA VAL A 12 -1.81 4.53 16.09
C VAL A 12 -2.74 5.74 16.14
N LEU A 13 -2.84 6.48 15.02
CA LEU A 13 -3.69 7.65 14.89
C LEU A 13 -5.07 7.28 14.36
N GLY A 14 -5.99 6.94 15.25
CA GLY A 14 -7.33 6.49 14.91
C GLY A 14 -7.53 4.99 15.07
N TYR A 15 -8.76 4.60 15.40
CA TYR A 15 -9.14 3.19 15.57
C TYR A 15 -9.96 2.72 14.38
N ALA A 16 -9.38 2.81 13.19
CA ALA A 16 -9.96 2.32 11.95
C ALA A 16 -10.02 0.80 11.93
N ARG A 17 -10.96 0.22 11.14
CA ARG A 17 -11.09 -1.23 11.01
C ARG A 17 -9.78 -1.90 10.62
N ILE A 18 -9.02 -1.31 9.68
CA ILE A 18 -7.74 -1.86 9.23
C ILE A 18 -6.71 -1.90 10.36
N ALA A 19 -6.63 -0.84 11.17
CA ALA A 19 -5.75 -0.82 12.34
C ALA A 19 -6.14 -1.91 13.35
N ARG A 20 -7.44 -2.02 13.67
CA ARG A 20 -7.96 -2.94 14.67
C ARG A 20 -7.80 -4.41 14.29
N VAL A 21 -8.09 -4.74 13.02
CA VAL A 21 -8.19 -6.13 12.55
C VAL A 21 -6.86 -6.66 12.02
N GLU A 22 -6.03 -5.80 11.46
CA GLU A 22 -4.82 -6.21 10.74
C GLU A 22 -3.54 -5.66 11.41
N LEU A 23 -3.34 -4.33 11.43
CA LEU A 23 -2.02 -3.79 11.76
C LEU A 23 -1.67 -3.85 13.25
N ILE A 24 -2.59 -3.54 14.17
CA ILE A 24 -2.31 -3.66 15.62
C ILE A 24 -1.98 -5.12 16.00
N PRO A 25 -2.76 -6.13 15.54
CA PRO A 25 -2.36 -7.52 15.72
C PRO A 25 -1.00 -7.87 15.10
N ALA A 26 -0.66 -7.30 13.95
CA ALA A 26 0.64 -7.48 13.30
C ALA A 26 1.79 -6.87 14.13
N ILE A 27 1.65 -5.64 14.62
CA ILE A 27 2.60 -5.01 15.54
C ILE A 27 2.87 -5.91 16.75
N ARG A 28 1.81 -6.49 17.33
CA ARG A 28 1.94 -7.37 18.51
C ARG A 28 2.62 -8.71 18.22
N ARG A 29 2.61 -9.18 16.98
CA ARG A 29 3.32 -10.39 16.54
C ARG A 29 4.73 -10.12 16.04
N ALA A 30 5.04 -8.89 15.66
CA ALA A 30 6.36 -8.52 15.15
C ALA A 30 7.42 -8.59 16.26
N ALA A 31 8.59 -9.12 15.92
CA ALA A 31 9.67 -9.33 16.88
C ALA A 31 10.31 -8.01 17.35
N ASN A 32 10.31 -6.99 16.48
CA ASN A 32 11.00 -5.70 16.63
C ASN A 32 10.04 -4.52 16.85
N ALA A 33 8.77 -4.78 17.19
CA ALA A 33 7.74 -3.75 17.40
C ALA A 33 6.96 -3.99 18.70
N GLU A 34 6.38 -2.91 19.22
CA GLU A 34 5.50 -2.91 20.40
C GLU A 34 4.33 -1.96 20.15
N PHE A 35 3.09 -2.42 20.41
CA PHE A 35 1.92 -1.54 20.38
C PHE A 35 1.84 -0.76 21.68
N HIS A 36 2.28 0.48 21.65
CA HIS A 36 2.46 1.33 22.83
C HIS A 36 1.29 2.29 23.06
N ALA A 37 0.80 2.96 22.03
CA ALA A 37 -0.18 4.03 22.19
C ALA A 37 -1.26 4.04 21.10
N LEU A 38 -2.45 4.53 21.46
CA LEU A 38 -3.56 4.76 20.54
C LEU A 38 -4.21 6.13 20.80
N ALA A 39 -4.48 6.87 19.74
CA ALA A 39 -5.27 8.09 19.80
C ALA A 39 -6.58 7.97 19.04
N SER A 40 -7.66 8.47 19.63
CA SER A 40 -8.96 8.60 18.94
C SER A 40 -9.73 9.78 19.54
N ARG A 41 -10.48 10.51 18.69
CA ARG A 41 -11.42 11.55 19.17
C ARG A 41 -12.70 10.97 19.76
N ASP A 42 -12.92 9.67 19.61
CA ASP A 42 -14.07 8.92 20.07
C ASP A 42 -13.67 8.09 21.30
N GLU A 43 -14.22 8.44 22.47
CA GLU A 43 -13.93 7.77 23.74
C GLU A 43 -14.42 6.30 23.75
N GLY A 44 -15.53 6.02 23.07
CA GLY A 44 -16.03 4.65 22.93
C GLY A 44 -15.02 3.75 22.21
N LYS A 45 -14.38 4.27 21.16
CA LYS A 45 -13.29 3.58 20.48
C LYS A 45 -12.05 3.38 21.34
N LEU A 46 -11.73 4.33 22.21
CA LEU A 46 -10.62 4.17 23.15
C LEU A 46 -10.94 3.08 24.19
N ALA A 47 -12.17 3.05 24.70
CA ALA A 47 -12.62 1.99 25.63
C ALA A 47 -12.61 0.61 24.95
N GLU A 48 -13.10 0.51 23.72
CA GLU A 48 -13.05 -0.73 22.92
C GLU A 48 -11.60 -1.21 22.71
N ALA A 49 -10.69 -0.29 22.37
CA ALA A 49 -9.28 -0.60 22.16
C ALA A 49 -8.61 -1.15 23.44
N ARG A 50 -8.86 -0.53 24.61
CA ARG A 50 -8.33 -1.03 25.89
C ARG A 50 -8.84 -2.44 26.21
N ALA A 51 -10.12 -2.71 25.91
CA ALA A 51 -10.71 -4.03 26.12
C ALA A 51 -10.15 -5.08 25.14
N GLN A 52 -10.01 -4.71 23.87
CA GLN A 52 -9.52 -5.63 22.83
C GLN A 52 -8.02 -5.92 22.93
N PHE A 53 -7.23 -4.93 23.39
CA PHE A 53 -5.77 -5.03 23.46
C PHE A 53 -5.26 -4.84 24.90
N PRO A 54 -5.39 -5.86 25.76
CA PRO A 54 -4.79 -5.82 27.09
C PRO A 54 -3.29 -5.57 26.97
N GLY A 55 -2.76 -4.65 27.79
CA GLY A 55 -1.35 -4.24 27.73
C GLY A 55 -1.09 -3.01 26.86
N LEU A 56 -2.10 -2.41 26.22
CA LEU A 56 -1.98 -1.10 25.61
C LEU A 56 -1.58 -0.08 26.69
N ALA A 57 -0.37 0.48 26.56
CA ALA A 57 0.20 1.30 27.63
C ALA A 57 -0.50 2.65 27.78
N ARG A 58 -0.86 3.30 26.65
CA ARG A 58 -1.41 4.66 26.65
C ARG A 58 -2.51 4.86 25.62
N THR A 59 -3.49 5.70 25.98
CA THR A 59 -4.55 6.17 25.07
C THR A 59 -4.71 7.68 25.19
N TYR A 60 -4.97 8.33 24.05
CA TYR A 60 -5.10 9.79 23.96
C TYR A 60 -6.40 10.17 23.25
N ARG A 61 -7.04 11.26 23.69
CA ARG A 61 -8.29 11.78 23.07
C ARG A 61 -8.02 12.58 21.79
N GLY A 62 -6.77 12.99 21.55
CA GLY A 62 -6.34 13.75 20.40
C GLY A 62 -5.07 13.17 19.77
N TYR A 63 -4.93 13.31 18.46
CA TYR A 63 -3.75 12.82 17.75
C TYR A 63 -2.48 13.58 18.17
N GLU A 64 -2.60 14.90 18.38
CA GLU A 64 -1.51 15.76 18.84
C GLU A 64 -0.93 15.33 20.21
N GLU A 65 -1.80 14.85 21.10
CA GLU A 65 -1.34 14.39 22.42
C GLU A 65 -0.47 13.14 22.29
N LEU A 66 -0.84 12.21 21.41
CA LEU A 66 -0.02 11.04 21.12
C LEU A 66 1.32 11.44 20.46
N LEU A 67 1.29 12.40 19.54
CA LEU A 67 2.51 12.83 18.84
C LEU A 67 3.53 13.48 19.81
N ARG A 68 3.06 14.12 20.89
CA ARG A 68 3.91 14.69 21.93
C ARG A 68 4.51 13.65 22.89
N ASP A 69 4.02 12.41 22.87
CA ASP A 69 4.56 11.37 23.75
C ASP A 69 6.00 10.99 23.35
N PRO A 70 7.00 11.22 24.21
CA PRO A 70 8.39 10.89 23.90
C PRO A 70 8.66 9.37 23.86
N GLU A 71 7.73 8.57 24.38
CA GLU A 71 7.87 7.11 24.35
C GLU A 71 7.31 6.48 23.06
N VAL A 72 6.70 7.25 22.16
CA VAL A 72 6.30 6.79 20.82
C VAL A 72 7.42 7.06 19.83
N ASP A 73 7.94 6.03 19.19
CA ASP A 73 9.00 6.12 18.18
C ASP A 73 8.42 6.27 16.75
N ALA A 74 7.37 5.52 16.43
CA ALA A 74 6.74 5.51 15.12
C ALA A 74 5.21 5.56 15.22
N VAL A 75 4.56 6.12 14.21
CA VAL A 75 3.10 6.16 14.13
C VAL A 75 2.58 5.51 12.86
N TYR A 76 1.45 4.81 12.99
CA TYR A 76 0.62 4.37 11.89
C TYR A 76 -0.54 5.33 11.68
N VAL A 77 -0.81 5.69 10.42
CA VAL A 77 -1.81 6.71 10.05
C VAL A 77 -2.91 6.08 9.18
N PRO A 78 -3.89 5.36 9.77
CA PRO A 78 -5.03 4.76 9.06
C PRO A 78 -6.24 5.69 9.01
N LEU A 79 -6.01 6.94 8.72
CA LEU A 79 -7.04 7.98 8.63
C LEU A 79 -7.73 7.94 7.25
N PRO A 80 -8.82 8.69 7.02
CA PRO A 80 -9.30 8.95 5.66
C PRO A 80 -8.22 9.58 4.77
N ASN A 81 -8.21 9.24 3.48
CA ASN A 81 -7.14 9.63 2.54
C ASN A 81 -6.82 11.13 2.57
N ALA A 82 -7.84 11.99 2.65
CA ALA A 82 -7.68 13.45 2.71
C ALA A 82 -6.94 13.97 3.97
N LEU A 83 -6.71 13.12 4.96
CA LEU A 83 -6.01 13.47 6.19
C LEU A 83 -4.59 12.94 6.26
N HIS A 84 -4.17 12.08 5.34
CA HIS A 84 -2.86 11.45 5.36
C HIS A 84 -1.73 12.47 5.33
N CYS A 85 -1.78 13.41 4.38
CA CYS A 85 -0.74 14.42 4.22
C CYS A 85 -0.55 15.27 5.48
N ALA A 86 -1.64 15.85 5.98
CA ALA A 86 -1.56 16.74 7.15
C ALA A 86 -1.02 16.01 8.39
N TRP A 87 -1.49 14.81 8.69
CA TRP A 87 -1.07 14.07 9.87
C TRP A 87 0.30 13.43 9.74
N THR A 88 0.74 13.10 8.52
CA THR A 88 2.13 12.68 8.27
C THR A 88 3.12 13.82 8.53
N ILE A 89 2.83 15.03 8.02
CA ILE A 89 3.67 16.21 8.28
C ILE A 89 3.72 16.52 9.77
N ARG A 90 2.57 16.53 10.44
CA ARG A 90 2.51 16.74 11.90
C ARG A 90 3.30 15.71 12.68
N ALA A 91 3.21 14.44 12.30
CA ALA A 91 4.00 13.39 12.94
C ALA A 91 5.52 13.61 12.75
N ALA A 92 5.93 14.00 11.54
CA ALA A 92 7.32 14.33 11.26
C ALA A 92 7.84 15.51 12.10
N GLU A 93 7.05 16.59 12.23
CA GLU A 93 7.35 17.75 13.07
C GLU A 93 7.57 17.38 14.56
N HIS A 94 6.92 16.30 15.02
CA HIS A 94 7.11 15.74 16.37
C HIS A 94 8.19 14.66 16.45
N GLY A 95 8.99 14.49 15.37
CA GLY A 95 10.09 13.53 15.34
C GLY A 95 9.64 12.06 15.27
N LYS A 96 8.40 11.77 14.81
CA LYS A 96 7.88 10.40 14.69
C LYS A 96 8.12 9.85 13.29
N HIS A 97 8.62 8.61 13.21
CA HIS A 97 8.61 7.84 11.98
C HIS A 97 7.18 7.51 11.57
N VAL A 98 6.88 7.45 10.28
CA VAL A 98 5.49 7.34 9.80
C VAL A 98 5.30 6.19 8.83
N LEU A 99 4.37 5.29 9.15
CA LEU A 99 3.74 4.38 8.21
C LEU A 99 2.35 4.92 7.89
N VAL A 100 2.15 5.42 6.68
CA VAL A 100 0.88 6.00 6.24
C VAL A 100 0.11 5.02 5.35
N GLU A 101 -1.21 4.90 5.54
CA GLU A 101 -2.05 4.09 4.66
C GLU A 101 -2.01 4.57 3.22
N LYS A 102 -2.24 3.63 2.33
CA LYS A 102 -2.36 3.88 0.89
C LYS A 102 -3.76 4.46 0.54
N PRO A 103 -3.87 5.33 -0.47
CA PRO A 103 -2.75 6.03 -1.10
C PRO A 103 -2.14 7.03 -0.11
N ALA A 104 -0.83 7.22 -0.16
CA ALA A 104 -0.13 8.08 0.79
C ALA A 104 -0.71 9.51 0.81
N GLY A 105 -1.05 10.06 -0.34
CA GLY A 105 -1.69 11.36 -0.51
C GLY A 105 -2.71 11.34 -1.65
N LEU A 106 -3.48 12.41 -1.78
CA LEU A 106 -4.46 12.58 -2.86
C LEU A 106 -3.82 12.97 -4.19
N ASN A 107 -2.55 13.39 -4.19
CA ASN A 107 -1.80 13.78 -5.37
C ASN A 107 -0.28 13.76 -5.10
N ALA A 108 0.51 13.88 -6.15
CA ALA A 108 1.96 13.89 -6.06
C ALA A 108 2.53 15.07 -5.27
N ALA A 109 1.84 16.22 -5.25
CA ALA A 109 2.29 17.38 -4.47
C ALA A 109 2.20 17.11 -2.96
N GLU A 110 1.12 16.47 -2.49
CA GLU A 110 0.99 16.03 -1.10
C GLU A 110 2.06 15.00 -0.74
N CYS A 111 2.32 14.03 -1.62
CA CYS A 111 3.38 13.03 -1.39
C CYS A 111 4.77 13.70 -1.28
N ARG A 112 5.09 14.67 -2.14
CA ARG A 112 6.34 15.45 -2.05
C ARG A 112 6.43 16.21 -0.72
N ALA A 113 5.36 16.90 -0.32
CA ALA A 113 5.33 17.64 0.93
C ALA A 113 5.59 16.73 2.16
N MET A 114 4.99 15.54 2.20
CA MET A 114 5.25 14.55 3.25
C MET A 114 6.70 14.06 3.25
N ILE A 115 7.25 13.75 2.07
CA ILE A 115 8.63 13.30 1.90
C ILE A 115 9.60 14.38 2.39
N ASP A 116 9.39 15.63 2.00
CA ASP A 116 10.23 16.75 2.37
C ASP A 116 10.16 17.04 3.88
N ALA A 117 8.97 17.00 4.47
CA ALA A 117 8.80 17.14 5.92
C ALA A 117 9.53 16.03 6.69
N CYS A 118 9.35 14.77 6.29
CA CYS A 118 10.03 13.66 6.95
C CYS A 118 11.56 13.75 6.81
N ARG A 119 12.04 14.17 5.63
CA ARG A 119 13.48 14.40 5.42
C ARG A 119 14.02 15.53 6.27
N ALA A 120 13.31 16.66 6.36
CA ALA A 120 13.69 17.82 7.15
C ALA A 120 13.82 17.49 8.65
N HIS A 121 12.96 16.61 9.15
CA HIS A 121 12.96 16.19 10.56
C HIS A 121 13.74 14.89 10.83
N GLY A 122 14.43 14.33 9.83
CA GLY A 122 15.26 13.13 9.99
C GLY A 122 14.49 11.85 10.32
N VAL A 123 13.20 11.79 9.99
CA VAL A 123 12.35 10.63 10.27
C VAL A 123 12.08 9.81 8.98
N ARG A 124 11.74 8.53 9.16
CA ARG A 124 11.38 7.64 8.05
C ARG A 124 9.90 7.77 7.72
N LEU A 125 9.60 7.70 6.43
CA LEU A 125 8.26 7.58 5.88
C LEU A 125 8.18 6.33 5.03
N MET A 126 7.06 5.60 5.11
CA MET A 126 6.72 4.51 4.21
C MET A 126 5.21 4.51 3.94
N GLU A 127 4.82 4.26 2.71
CA GLU A 127 3.43 4.01 2.32
C GLU A 127 3.09 2.52 2.50
N ALA A 128 1.94 2.23 3.09
CA ALA A 128 1.53 0.89 3.51
C ALA A 128 0.95 0.06 2.34
N PHE A 129 1.82 -0.48 1.50
CA PHE A 129 1.46 -1.47 0.49
C PHE A 129 1.80 -2.89 0.93
N MET A 130 1.05 -3.41 1.90
CA MET A 130 1.27 -4.70 2.54
C MET A 130 1.45 -5.88 1.57
N TYR A 131 0.84 -5.85 0.38
CA TYR A 131 0.95 -6.94 -0.59
C TYR A 131 2.39 -7.14 -1.11
N ARG A 132 3.24 -6.10 -1.03
CA ARG A 132 4.65 -6.14 -1.41
C ARG A 132 5.47 -7.11 -0.54
N TYR A 133 4.94 -7.50 0.61
CA TYR A 133 5.58 -8.37 1.60
C TYR A 133 5.08 -9.82 1.54
N THR A 134 4.35 -10.20 0.48
CA THR A 134 3.81 -11.56 0.32
C THR A 134 4.76 -12.50 -0.42
N ALA A 135 4.62 -13.80 -0.16
CA ALA A 135 5.30 -14.84 -0.95
C ALA A 135 4.87 -14.78 -2.44
N ARG A 136 3.61 -14.41 -2.71
CA ARG A 136 3.08 -14.24 -4.06
C ARG A 136 3.83 -13.16 -4.83
N THR A 137 4.04 -12.00 -4.25
CA THR A 137 4.80 -10.92 -4.90
C THR A 137 6.26 -11.35 -5.17
N ARG A 138 6.88 -12.06 -4.23
CA ARG A 138 8.25 -12.62 -4.46
C ARG A 138 8.28 -13.59 -5.62
N ALA A 139 7.33 -14.54 -5.67
CA ALA A 139 7.25 -15.50 -6.77
C ALA A 139 7.03 -14.83 -8.14
N VAL A 140 6.19 -13.78 -8.21
CA VAL A 140 6.02 -12.98 -9.44
C VAL A 140 7.35 -12.35 -9.86
N LEU A 141 8.08 -11.73 -8.95
CA LEU A 141 9.37 -11.11 -9.24
C LEU A 141 10.43 -12.14 -9.69
N GLU A 142 10.42 -13.35 -9.11
CA GLU A 142 11.31 -14.45 -9.51
C GLU A 142 11.01 -14.89 -10.95
N VAL A 143 9.71 -15.03 -11.32
CA VAL A 143 9.31 -15.37 -12.69
C VAL A 143 9.74 -14.28 -13.69
N ILE A 144 9.54 -12.99 -13.36
CA ILE A 144 9.98 -11.89 -14.23
C ILE A 144 11.51 -11.93 -14.42
N ARG A 145 12.25 -12.02 -13.32
CA ARG A 145 13.74 -12.02 -13.35
C ARG A 145 14.34 -13.25 -14.03
N SER A 146 13.64 -14.39 -14.02
CA SER A 146 14.10 -15.59 -14.72
C SER A 146 14.09 -15.46 -16.24
N GLY A 147 13.37 -14.45 -16.79
CA GLY A 147 13.21 -14.25 -18.22
C GLY A 147 12.35 -15.31 -18.93
N VAL A 148 11.73 -16.23 -18.20
CA VAL A 148 10.97 -17.36 -18.78
C VAL A 148 9.77 -16.91 -19.62
N LEU A 149 9.21 -15.71 -19.34
CA LEU A 149 8.14 -15.11 -20.13
C LEU A 149 8.63 -14.51 -21.46
N GLY A 150 9.95 -14.40 -21.66
CA GLY A 150 10.51 -13.59 -22.72
C GLY A 150 10.32 -12.10 -22.46
N GLU A 151 10.15 -11.31 -23.52
CA GLU A 151 9.86 -9.88 -23.40
C GLU A 151 8.38 -9.68 -23.00
N ILE A 152 8.12 -9.10 -21.81
CA ILE A 152 6.75 -8.83 -21.34
C ILE A 152 6.15 -7.71 -22.18
N LYS A 153 5.03 -7.99 -22.82
CA LYS A 153 4.32 -7.07 -23.74
C LYS A 153 3.05 -6.49 -23.13
N GLN A 154 2.38 -7.24 -22.25
CA GLN A 154 1.13 -6.81 -21.63
C GLN A 154 1.11 -7.12 -20.15
N VAL A 155 0.47 -6.22 -19.37
CA VAL A 155 0.11 -6.38 -17.97
C VAL A 155 -1.37 -6.09 -17.81
N HIS A 156 -2.12 -7.01 -17.25
CA HIS A 156 -3.50 -6.78 -16.84
C HIS A 156 -3.58 -6.87 -15.32
N ALA A 157 -4.15 -5.88 -14.65
CA ALA A 157 -4.33 -5.91 -13.20
C ALA A 157 -5.70 -5.34 -12.81
N THR A 158 -6.40 -6.05 -11.93
CA THR A 158 -7.74 -5.67 -11.50
C THR A 158 -7.91 -5.80 -10.00
N PHE A 159 -8.57 -4.81 -9.39
CA PHE A 159 -9.09 -4.90 -8.04
C PHE A 159 -10.46 -4.26 -7.97
N ARG A 160 -11.51 -5.06 -7.88
CA ARG A 160 -12.88 -4.60 -7.75
C ARG A 160 -13.67 -5.45 -6.78
N PHE A 161 -14.70 -4.87 -6.20
CA PHE A 161 -15.66 -5.54 -5.34
C PHE A 161 -16.98 -4.76 -5.28
N LEU A 162 -18.06 -5.41 -4.85
CA LEU A 162 -19.33 -4.73 -4.63
C LEU A 162 -19.31 -4.06 -3.25
N LEU A 163 -19.32 -2.73 -3.21
CA LEU A 163 -19.41 -1.95 -1.97
C LEU A 163 -20.87 -1.78 -1.56
N ALA A 164 -21.33 -2.65 -0.67
CA ALA A 164 -22.73 -2.67 -0.25
C ALA A 164 -23.08 -1.61 0.81
N ASN A 165 -22.10 -1.08 1.55
CA ASN A 165 -22.36 -0.10 2.61
C ASN A 165 -22.42 1.33 2.04
N PRO A 166 -23.60 1.98 1.98
CA PRO A 166 -23.74 3.34 1.44
C PRO A 166 -23.15 4.42 2.36
N ALA A 167 -22.91 4.11 3.64
CA ALA A 167 -22.28 5.03 4.61
C ALA A 167 -20.75 4.94 4.61
N SER A 168 -20.15 4.17 3.69
CA SER A 168 -18.70 4.01 3.62
C SER A 168 -18.00 5.32 3.31
N ILE A 169 -16.90 5.60 4.03
CA ILE A 169 -16.02 6.74 3.73
C ILE A 169 -15.43 6.69 2.32
N LYS A 170 -15.36 5.52 1.71
CA LYS A 170 -14.89 5.29 0.33
C LYS A 170 -15.81 5.95 -0.72
N LEU A 171 -17.05 6.27 -0.35
CA LEU A 171 -18.04 6.96 -1.19
C LEU A 171 -18.09 8.48 -0.92
N ARG A 172 -17.18 9.02 -0.10
CA ARG A 172 -17.20 10.42 0.32
C ARG A 172 -16.08 11.21 -0.35
N PRO A 173 -16.40 12.09 -1.33
CA PRO A 173 -15.40 12.86 -2.07
C PRO A 173 -14.50 13.70 -1.15
N GLU A 174 -15.09 14.32 -0.13
CA GLU A 174 -14.40 15.19 0.82
C GLU A 174 -13.38 14.45 1.72
N LEU A 175 -13.48 13.12 1.78
CA LEU A 175 -12.53 12.27 2.49
C LEU A 175 -11.51 11.58 1.55
N GLY A 176 -11.50 11.94 0.27
CA GLY A 176 -10.66 11.28 -0.74
C GLY A 176 -11.23 9.93 -1.16
N GLY A 177 -12.59 9.83 -1.27
CA GLY A 177 -13.25 8.63 -1.77
C GLY A 177 -13.02 8.43 -3.27
N GLY A 178 -13.41 7.26 -3.77
CA GLY A 178 -13.28 6.83 -5.16
C GLY A 178 -12.58 5.49 -5.30
N ALA A 179 -12.94 4.75 -6.34
CA ALA A 179 -12.39 3.43 -6.58
C ALA A 179 -10.91 3.48 -6.96
N LEU A 180 -10.48 4.50 -7.71
CA LEU A 180 -9.08 4.68 -8.06
C LEU A 180 -8.21 4.88 -6.81
N TYR A 181 -8.62 5.74 -5.87
CA TYR A 181 -7.89 5.94 -4.62
C TYR A 181 -7.90 4.70 -3.73
N ASP A 182 -9.08 4.09 -3.51
CA ASP A 182 -9.18 3.00 -2.52
C ASP A 182 -8.54 1.69 -2.99
N VAL A 183 -8.82 1.28 -4.22
CA VAL A 183 -8.37 -0.02 -4.74
C VAL A 183 -7.61 0.07 -6.06
N GLY A 184 -7.76 1.14 -6.84
CA GLY A 184 -7.02 1.33 -8.10
C GLY A 184 -5.53 1.63 -7.89
N CYS A 185 -5.16 2.20 -6.74
CA CYS A 185 -3.75 2.40 -6.37
C CYS A 185 -2.95 1.09 -6.35
N TYR A 186 -3.57 -0.06 -6.08
CA TYR A 186 -2.93 -1.37 -6.11
C TYR A 186 -2.53 -1.83 -7.52
N PRO A 187 -3.46 -1.91 -8.52
CA PRO A 187 -3.09 -2.21 -9.90
C PRO A 187 -2.04 -1.24 -10.47
N VAL A 188 -2.17 0.06 -10.18
CA VAL A 188 -1.17 1.07 -10.61
C VAL A 188 0.19 0.77 -10.01
N ASN A 189 0.26 0.50 -8.70
CA ASN A 189 1.51 0.14 -8.02
C ASN A 189 2.10 -1.17 -8.56
N PHE A 190 1.25 -2.17 -8.85
CA PHE A 190 1.69 -3.45 -9.39
C PHE A 190 2.31 -3.30 -10.79
N VAL A 191 1.71 -2.50 -11.67
CA VAL A 191 2.30 -2.19 -12.98
C VAL A 191 3.67 -1.56 -12.80
N GLY A 192 3.81 -0.58 -11.89
CA GLY A 192 5.09 0.02 -11.55
C GLY A 192 6.13 -1.01 -11.07
N LEU A 193 5.74 -1.94 -10.21
CA LEU A 193 6.60 -3.04 -9.76
C LEU A 193 7.10 -3.91 -10.92
N VAL A 194 6.21 -4.24 -11.86
CA VAL A 194 6.58 -5.04 -13.05
C VAL A 194 7.56 -4.28 -13.94
N VAL A 195 7.31 -2.99 -14.19
CA VAL A 195 8.21 -2.15 -15.01
C VAL A 195 9.59 -2.01 -14.37
N ASP A 196 9.68 -1.85 -13.03
CA ASP A 196 10.94 -1.83 -12.31
C ASP A 196 11.70 -3.16 -12.46
N ALA A 197 10.98 -4.27 -12.29
CA ALA A 197 11.58 -5.61 -12.42
C ALA A 197 12.10 -5.89 -13.85
N MET A 198 11.37 -5.45 -14.89
CA MET A 198 11.80 -5.54 -16.28
C MET A 198 13.05 -4.70 -16.57
N ALA A 199 13.17 -3.53 -15.94
CA ALA A 199 14.32 -2.64 -16.10
C ALA A 199 15.56 -3.15 -15.34
N GLY A 200 15.43 -4.14 -14.44
CA GLY A 200 16.53 -4.65 -13.62
C GLY A 200 17.14 -3.59 -12.70
N GLY A 201 16.42 -2.48 -12.48
CA GLY A 201 16.89 -1.32 -11.74
C GLY A 201 16.42 -1.27 -10.29
N GLU A 202 16.76 -0.19 -9.64
CA GLU A 202 16.30 0.12 -8.29
C GLU A 202 14.77 0.33 -8.26
N PRO A 203 14.08 -0.06 -7.18
CA PRO A 203 12.66 0.19 -7.02
C PRO A 203 12.29 1.67 -7.21
N GLY A 204 11.27 1.94 -8.03
CA GLY A 204 10.87 3.29 -8.41
C GLY A 204 11.56 3.87 -9.64
N ALA A 205 12.59 3.20 -10.18
CA ALA A 205 13.36 3.66 -11.34
C ALA A 205 12.74 3.29 -12.71
N GLY A 206 11.73 2.43 -12.74
CA GLY A 206 11.15 1.89 -13.98
C GLY A 206 10.39 2.89 -14.86
N GLY A 207 10.40 4.16 -14.49
CA GLY A 207 9.83 5.24 -15.30
C GLY A 207 8.33 5.40 -15.21
N GLN A 208 7.82 6.29 -16.04
CA GLN A 208 6.40 6.68 -16.15
C GLN A 208 5.82 6.16 -17.46
N PRO A 209 4.51 5.90 -17.56
CA PRO A 209 3.89 5.65 -18.86
C PRO A 209 4.05 6.87 -19.78
N GLU A 210 4.32 6.68 -21.07
CA GLU A 210 4.38 7.79 -22.03
C GLU A 210 2.98 8.36 -22.32
N SER A 211 1.95 7.50 -22.33
CA SER A 211 0.55 7.90 -22.52
C SER A 211 -0.40 7.10 -21.66
N VAL A 212 -1.56 7.68 -21.38
CA VAL A 212 -2.68 7.03 -20.67
C VAL A 212 -3.99 7.32 -21.39
N ALA A 213 -4.88 6.31 -21.45
CA ALA A 213 -6.25 6.46 -21.89
C ALA A 213 -7.18 5.93 -20.78
N VAL A 214 -8.26 6.66 -20.49
CA VAL A 214 -9.11 6.39 -19.31
C VAL A 214 -10.57 6.46 -19.69
N GLU A 215 -11.35 5.51 -19.16
CA GLU A 215 -12.80 5.55 -19.11
C GLU A 215 -13.26 5.28 -17.67
N CYS A 216 -14.20 6.07 -17.17
CA CYS A 216 -14.73 5.86 -15.84
C CYS A 216 -16.22 6.17 -15.73
N VAL A 217 -16.90 5.45 -14.83
CA VAL A 217 -18.26 5.76 -14.40
C VAL A 217 -18.20 6.45 -13.05
N ARG A 218 -18.88 7.59 -12.95
CA ARG A 218 -18.94 8.40 -11.72
C ARG A 218 -20.33 8.38 -11.12
N ALA A 219 -20.38 8.38 -9.79
CA ALA A 219 -21.60 8.57 -9.02
C ALA A 219 -21.28 9.28 -7.71
N GLY A 220 -22.10 10.23 -7.28
CA GLY A 220 -21.89 10.94 -6.03
C GLY A 220 -20.57 11.72 -5.93
N GLY A 221 -20.03 12.18 -7.07
CA GLY A 221 -18.77 12.95 -7.11
C GLY A 221 -17.47 12.12 -7.10
N ILE A 222 -17.57 10.78 -7.09
CA ILE A 222 -16.43 9.87 -7.14
C ILE A 222 -16.51 8.92 -8.35
N ASP A 223 -15.39 8.32 -8.72
CA ASP A 223 -15.34 7.20 -9.63
C ASP A 223 -15.79 5.91 -8.92
N THR A 224 -16.70 5.16 -9.55
CA THR A 224 -17.23 3.90 -9.02
C THR A 224 -16.85 2.69 -9.88
N ASN A 225 -16.45 2.93 -11.13
CA ASN A 225 -15.86 1.96 -12.03
C ASN A 225 -14.84 2.68 -12.90
N PHE A 226 -13.61 2.21 -12.92
CA PHE A 226 -12.49 2.88 -13.55
C PHE A 226 -11.65 1.88 -14.36
N SER A 227 -11.36 2.23 -15.60
CA SER A 227 -10.54 1.45 -16.52
C SER A 227 -9.54 2.36 -17.20
N ALA A 228 -8.27 1.94 -17.23
CA ALA A 228 -7.23 2.70 -17.91
C ALA A 228 -6.29 1.77 -18.69
N LEU A 229 -5.78 2.29 -19.80
CA LEU A 229 -4.68 1.72 -20.57
C LEU A 229 -3.47 2.65 -20.46
N LEU A 230 -2.34 2.09 -20.05
CA LEU A 230 -1.07 2.79 -19.91
C LEU A 230 -0.08 2.24 -20.93
N LYS A 231 0.60 3.11 -21.69
CA LYS A 231 1.66 2.72 -22.63
C LYS A 231 3.00 3.22 -22.09
N TYR A 232 3.97 2.33 -22.04
CA TYR A 232 5.33 2.64 -21.57
C TYR A 232 6.30 2.78 -22.75
N PRO A 233 7.42 3.51 -22.58
CA PRO A 233 8.44 3.69 -23.63
C PRO A 233 9.02 2.37 -24.18
N SER A 234 9.02 1.30 -23.36
CA SER A 234 9.42 -0.06 -23.78
C SER A 234 8.44 -0.71 -24.76
N GLY A 235 7.30 -0.10 -25.06
CA GLY A 235 6.20 -0.70 -25.83
C GLY A 235 5.27 -1.57 -24.99
N LEU A 236 5.51 -1.71 -23.68
CA LEU A 236 4.59 -2.39 -22.77
C LEU A 236 3.25 -1.66 -22.73
N LEU A 237 2.16 -2.42 -22.85
CA LEU A 237 0.78 -1.97 -22.61
C LEU A 237 0.27 -2.56 -21.29
N ALA A 238 -0.17 -1.69 -20.37
CA ALA A 238 -0.75 -2.12 -19.10
C ALA A 238 -2.21 -1.67 -19.01
N ALA A 239 -3.11 -2.62 -18.73
CA ALA A 239 -4.52 -2.36 -18.45
C ALA A 239 -4.79 -2.48 -16.94
N VAL A 240 -5.33 -1.42 -16.35
CA VAL A 240 -5.71 -1.39 -14.93
C VAL A 240 -7.20 -1.17 -14.79
N HIS A 241 -7.84 -1.97 -13.93
CA HIS A 241 -9.28 -1.89 -13.67
C HIS A 241 -9.53 -1.88 -12.17
N CYS A 242 -10.42 -0.99 -11.72
CA CYS A 242 -10.90 -0.98 -10.34
C CYS A 242 -12.36 -0.56 -10.24
N GLY A 243 -13.05 -0.91 -9.16
CA GLY A 243 -14.44 -0.53 -9.00
C GLY A 243 -15.10 -1.02 -7.73
N PHE A 244 -16.26 -0.40 -7.46
CA PHE A 244 -17.11 -0.68 -6.30
C PHE A 244 -18.46 -1.31 -6.66
N ASN A 245 -18.75 -1.52 -7.95
CA ASN A 245 -20.07 -1.83 -8.47
C ASN A 245 -20.14 -3.19 -9.20
N ALA A 246 -19.19 -4.08 -8.97
CA ALA A 246 -19.15 -5.39 -9.60
C ALA A 246 -18.70 -6.49 -8.63
N HIS A 247 -18.93 -7.74 -9.00
CA HIS A 247 -18.47 -8.90 -8.22
C HIS A 247 -16.97 -8.81 -7.96
N LYS A 248 -16.52 -9.29 -6.76
CA LYS A 248 -15.11 -9.25 -6.35
C LYS A 248 -14.23 -9.99 -7.38
N ARG A 249 -13.21 -9.29 -7.86
CA ARG A 249 -12.09 -9.86 -8.58
C ARG A 249 -10.80 -9.14 -8.19
N VAL A 250 -9.81 -9.93 -7.83
CA VAL A 250 -8.47 -9.45 -7.50
C VAL A 250 -7.50 -10.38 -8.22
N ALA A 251 -6.95 -9.92 -9.33
CA ALA A 251 -6.08 -10.73 -10.17
C ALA A 251 -5.16 -9.85 -11.01
N ALA A 252 -4.04 -10.42 -11.43
CA ALA A 252 -3.20 -9.85 -12.47
C ALA A 252 -2.76 -10.94 -13.45
N GLU A 253 -2.29 -10.52 -14.62
CA GLU A 253 -1.73 -11.35 -15.66
C GLU A 253 -0.56 -10.61 -16.32
N LEU A 254 0.51 -11.34 -16.59
CA LEU A 254 1.64 -10.88 -17.37
C LEU A 254 1.73 -11.72 -18.63
N THR A 255 1.69 -11.07 -19.81
CA THR A 255 1.84 -11.75 -21.10
C THR A 255 3.14 -11.32 -21.74
N GLY A 256 4.00 -12.29 -21.99
CA GLY A 256 5.29 -12.12 -22.67
C GLY A 256 5.33 -12.82 -24.02
N THR A 257 6.47 -12.72 -24.72
CA THR A 257 6.65 -13.33 -26.05
C THR A 257 6.76 -14.85 -26.00
N LEU A 258 7.06 -15.44 -24.85
CA LEU A 258 7.23 -16.88 -24.68
C LEU A 258 6.15 -17.52 -23.80
N GLY A 259 5.43 -16.72 -23.00
CA GLY A 259 4.44 -17.29 -22.10
C GLY A 259 3.59 -16.28 -21.36
N VAL A 260 2.71 -16.81 -20.51
CA VAL A 260 1.74 -16.06 -19.70
C VAL A 260 1.87 -16.48 -18.25
N LEU A 261 1.83 -15.51 -17.33
CA LEU A 261 1.71 -15.73 -15.89
C LEU A 261 0.38 -15.19 -15.37
N GLU A 262 -0.50 -16.08 -14.91
CA GLU A 262 -1.75 -15.73 -14.24
C GLU A 262 -1.52 -15.65 -12.71
N ILE A 263 -1.99 -14.56 -12.09
CA ILE A 263 -1.74 -14.23 -10.69
C ILE A 263 -3.07 -14.00 -9.97
N PRO A 264 -3.72 -15.05 -9.46
CA PRO A 264 -4.92 -14.90 -8.65
C PRO A 264 -4.58 -14.27 -7.30
N ASP A 265 -5.55 -13.58 -6.68
CA ASP A 265 -5.42 -12.93 -5.37
C ASP A 265 -4.16 -12.05 -5.24
N THR A 266 -3.79 -11.33 -6.29
CA THR A 266 -2.54 -10.57 -6.45
C THR A 266 -2.18 -9.71 -5.25
N PHE A 267 -3.18 -9.10 -4.60
CA PHE A 267 -3.00 -8.16 -3.49
C PHE A 267 -3.29 -8.76 -2.11
N PHE A 268 -3.47 -10.08 -2.04
CA PHE A 268 -3.72 -10.83 -0.82
C PHE A 268 -2.64 -11.89 -0.58
N ASP A 269 -2.74 -12.57 0.55
CA ASP A 269 -1.71 -13.47 1.05
C ASP A 269 -2.15 -14.91 1.38
N PRO A 270 -3.32 -15.41 0.90
CA PRO A 270 -3.65 -16.81 1.13
C PRO A 270 -2.65 -17.72 0.41
N ALA A 271 -2.47 -18.93 0.93
CA ALA A 271 -1.81 -19.98 0.18
C ALA A 271 -2.55 -20.25 -1.13
N GLY A 272 -1.82 -20.64 -2.17
CA GLY A 272 -2.38 -20.91 -3.48
C GLY A 272 -1.30 -21.17 -4.50
N ALA A 273 -1.55 -20.84 -5.77
CA ALA A 273 -0.56 -20.97 -6.83
C ALA A 273 -0.67 -19.82 -7.84
N LEU A 274 0.43 -19.56 -8.54
CA LEU A 274 0.43 -18.84 -9.81
C LEU A 274 0.37 -19.88 -10.93
N THR A 275 -0.23 -19.55 -12.07
CA THR A 275 -0.22 -20.42 -13.24
C THR A 275 0.72 -19.85 -14.29
N LEU A 276 1.75 -20.62 -14.64
CA LEU A 276 2.69 -20.27 -15.69
C LEU A 276 2.44 -21.15 -16.92
N THR A 277 2.21 -20.51 -18.05
CA THR A 277 2.04 -21.20 -19.36
C THR A 277 3.17 -20.77 -20.29
N ILE A 278 3.94 -21.73 -20.82
CA ILE A 278 5.01 -21.51 -21.80
C ILE A 278 4.72 -22.40 -23.01
N GLY A 279 4.46 -21.80 -24.17
CA GLY A 279 3.94 -22.54 -25.31
C GLY A 279 2.64 -23.27 -24.95
N GLU A 280 2.63 -24.61 -25.05
CA GLU A 280 1.48 -25.44 -24.66
C GLU A 280 1.60 -26.01 -23.23
N GLU A 281 2.75 -25.85 -22.58
CA GLU A 281 2.98 -26.37 -21.25
C GLU A 281 2.41 -25.43 -20.19
N ARG A 282 1.53 -25.96 -19.33
CA ARG A 282 0.95 -25.26 -18.19
C ARG A 282 1.40 -25.89 -16.88
N ARG A 283 1.92 -25.08 -15.96
CA ARG A 283 2.33 -25.52 -14.63
C ARG A 283 1.91 -24.55 -13.55
N GLU A 284 1.73 -25.08 -12.35
CA GLU A 284 1.48 -24.28 -11.16
C GLU A 284 2.78 -23.99 -10.40
N ILE A 285 2.90 -22.76 -9.91
CA ILE A 285 3.96 -22.33 -9.00
C ILE A 285 3.30 -22.12 -7.63
N PRO A 286 3.51 -23.03 -6.66
CA PRO A 286 2.87 -22.92 -5.35
C PRO A 286 3.40 -21.70 -4.61
N VAL A 287 2.50 -21.01 -3.90
CA VAL A 287 2.82 -19.89 -3.02
C VAL A 287 2.27 -20.16 -1.62
N ALA A 288 3.11 -20.00 -0.61
CA ALA A 288 2.72 -20.13 0.77
C ALA A 288 1.89 -18.90 1.23
N ALA A 289 1.05 -19.08 2.24
CA ALA A 289 0.45 -17.96 2.95
C ALA A 289 1.54 -17.08 3.58
N SER A 290 1.25 -15.79 3.73
CA SER A 290 2.15 -14.82 4.33
C SER A 290 1.44 -14.04 5.42
N ASP A 291 2.16 -13.57 6.42
CA ASP A 291 1.69 -12.55 7.36
C ASP A 291 2.18 -11.17 6.87
N ARG A 292 1.56 -10.68 5.79
CA ARG A 292 1.99 -9.49 5.04
C ARG A 292 2.09 -8.23 5.91
N TYR A 293 1.15 -8.03 6.82
CA TYR A 293 1.17 -6.87 7.73
C TYR A 293 2.29 -6.99 8.77
N ARG A 294 2.57 -8.21 9.29
CA ARG A 294 3.69 -8.41 10.19
C ARG A 294 5.02 -8.13 9.48
N HIS A 295 5.22 -8.66 8.29
CA HIS A 295 6.45 -8.43 7.52
C HIS A 295 6.63 -6.94 7.16
N GLU A 296 5.54 -6.22 6.85
CA GLU A 296 5.56 -4.77 6.61
C GLU A 296 5.99 -3.99 7.86
N VAL A 297 5.42 -4.33 9.03
CA VAL A 297 5.79 -3.72 10.32
C VAL A 297 7.24 -4.05 10.69
N GLU A 298 7.67 -5.30 10.50
CA GLU A 298 9.04 -5.74 10.77
C GLU A 298 10.05 -5.01 9.89
N ASP A 299 9.78 -4.89 8.57
CA ASP A 299 10.66 -4.17 7.65
C ASP A 299 10.79 -2.68 8.01
N PHE A 300 9.66 -2.01 8.30
CA PHE A 300 9.69 -0.60 8.67
C PHE A 300 10.38 -0.36 10.01
N SER A 301 10.13 -1.22 10.99
CA SER A 301 10.81 -1.17 12.29
C SER A 301 12.32 -1.39 12.16
N ASP A 302 12.75 -2.36 11.34
CA ASP A 302 14.16 -2.59 11.03
C ASP A 302 14.79 -1.41 10.28
N ALA A 303 14.04 -0.80 9.34
CA ALA A 303 14.51 0.39 8.63
C ALA A 303 14.81 1.55 9.58
N ILE A 304 14.04 1.70 10.67
CA ILE A 304 14.28 2.68 11.73
C ILE A 304 15.50 2.28 12.57
N LEU A 305 15.51 1.05 13.09
CA LEU A 305 16.56 0.56 13.99
C LEU A 305 17.95 0.56 13.34
N GLN A 306 18.02 0.15 12.07
CA GLN A 306 19.26 0.01 11.29
C GLN A 306 19.59 1.26 10.46
N ARG A 307 18.75 2.29 10.50
CA ARG A 307 18.91 3.54 9.73
C ARG A 307 19.00 3.31 8.21
N ARG A 308 18.37 2.25 7.69
CA ARG A 308 18.29 1.95 6.26
C ARG A 308 16.98 2.46 5.64
N ALA A 309 16.87 2.43 4.32
CA ALA A 309 15.58 2.59 3.64
C ALA A 309 14.69 1.36 3.87
N PRO A 310 13.36 1.51 3.99
CA PRO A 310 12.43 0.40 3.95
C PRO A 310 12.39 -0.23 2.56
N GLN A 311 11.87 -1.46 2.45
CA GLN A 311 11.76 -2.18 1.17
C GLN A 311 10.88 -1.43 0.16
N PHE A 312 9.77 -0.84 0.61
CA PHE A 312 8.94 0.01 -0.24
C PHE A 312 9.48 1.45 -0.24
N SER A 313 9.93 1.93 -1.40
CA SER A 313 10.66 3.17 -1.51
C SER A 313 9.77 4.39 -1.70
N LEU A 314 10.25 5.56 -1.28
CA LEU A 314 9.58 6.84 -1.53
C LEU A 314 9.54 7.24 -3.02
N ALA A 315 10.47 6.71 -3.83
CA ALA A 315 10.44 6.88 -5.29
C ALA A 315 9.23 6.16 -5.90
N GLU A 316 8.91 4.96 -5.41
CA GLU A 316 7.70 4.22 -5.82
C GLU A 316 6.43 4.94 -5.38
N THR A 317 6.38 5.44 -4.13
CA THR A 317 5.25 6.26 -3.63
C THR A 317 5.00 7.46 -4.54
N LEU A 318 6.05 8.22 -4.86
CA LEU A 318 5.92 9.42 -5.70
C LEU A 318 5.48 9.06 -7.11
N ARG A 319 6.12 8.07 -7.75
CA ARG A 319 5.73 7.59 -9.08
C ARG A 319 4.27 7.14 -9.11
N ASN A 320 3.84 6.37 -8.10
CA ASN A 320 2.46 5.91 -8.00
C ASN A 320 1.47 7.08 -7.95
N ALA A 321 1.74 8.09 -7.12
CA ALA A 321 0.93 9.30 -7.03
C ALA A 321 0.91 10.10 -8.35
N GLU A 322 2.04 10.24 -9.03
CA GLU A 322 2.14 10.93 -10.33
C GLU A 322 1.35 10.20 -11.43
N VAL A 323 1.38 8.86 -11.46
CA VAL A 323 0.56 8.08 -12.41
C VAL A 323 -0.91 8.26 -12.08
N MET A 324 -1.32 8.20 -10.80
CA MET A 324 -2.70 8.43 -10.40
C MET A 324 -3.19 9.84 -10.76
N ASP A 325 -2.36 10.88 -10.60
CA ASP A 325 -2.68 12.26 -11.03
C ASP A 325 -2.99 12.32 -12.53
N ARG A 326 -2.17 11.65 -13.36
CA ARG A 326 -2.40 11.59 -14.82
C ARG A 326 -3.68 10.84 -15.16
N LEU A 327 -3.97 9.74 -14.48
CA LEU A 327 -5.20 8.97 -14.67
C LEU A 327 -6.44 9.79 -14.30
N LEU A 328 -6.40 10.51 -13.17
CA LEU A 328 -7.48 11.40 -12.75
C LEU A 328 -7.66 12.58 -13.71
N ALA A 329 -6.59 13.17 -14.22
CA ALA A 329 -6.67 14.24 -15.21
C ALA A 329 -7.29 13.76 -16.52
N ALA A 330 -6.94 12.57 -17.00
CA ALA A 330 -7.48 11.98 -18.22
C ALA A 330 -8.93 11.46 -18.08
N SER A 331 -9.43 11.34 -16.86
CA SER A 331 -10.79 10.86 -16.57
C SER A 331 -11.86 11.97 -16.48
N ARG A 332 -11.46 13.24 -16.72
CA ARG A 332 -12.35 14.42 -16.62
C ARG A 332 -13.09 14.70 -17.91
#